data_9b68518125fe66bcbb05c94146806790
#
_entry.id   9b68518125fe66bcbb05c94146806790
#
_cell.length_a   1.000
_cell.length_b   1.000
_cell.length_c   1.000
_cell.angle_alpha   90.00
_cell.angle_beta   90.00
_cell.angle_gamma   90.00
#
_symmetry.space_group_name_H-M   'P 1'
#
loop_
_entity.id
_entity.type
_entity.pdbx_description
1 polymer ?
#
loop_
_entity_poly.entity_id
_entity_poly.type
_entity_poly.pdbx_seq_one_letter_code
_entity_poly.pdbx_strand_id
1 'polypeptide(L)'
;MKIADCELCKSEGGRLVIANEWLRVTLVDEPNYPGYVRVIWNDHVREMSELRPEERERLMKTVFAVESAQRTVLNPLKINLASLGNLTPHLHWHVIARFADDLHFPQPVWGTPQRTPDELGIAERRGAVDRLREMIAESVSRID
;
A
#
# COMPACT_ATOMS: atom_id res chain seq x y z
N MET A 1 -19.96 3.90 6.80
CA MET A 1 -21.04 3.16 6.11
C MET A 1 -20.49 2.51 4.85
N LYS A 2 -20.86 1.27 4.58
CA LYS A 2 -20.40 0.56 3.37
C LYS A 2 -21.40 0.72 2.24
N ILE A 3 -20.89 0.74 1.01
CA ILE A 3 -21.70 0.89 -0.21
C ILE A 3 -21.58 -0.39 -1.06
N ALA A 4 -22.73 -0.91 -1.49
CA ALA A 4 -22.80 -2.20 -2.19
C ALA A 4 -22.01 -2.25 -3.51
N ASP A 5 -21.93 -1.15 -4.25
CA ASP A 5 -21.25 -1.10 -5.53
C ASP A 5 -19.76 -0.77 -5.44
N CYS A 6 -19.25 -0.55 -4.24
CA CYS A 6 -17.84 -0.23 -4.02
C CYS A 6 -17.00 -1.49 -3.86
N GLU A 7 -15.98 -1.64 -4.70
CA GLU A 7 -15.06 -2.78 -4.66
C GLU A 7 -14.38 -2.93 -3.29
N LEU A 8 -13.93 -1.83 -2.68
CA LEU A 8 -13.25 -1.85 -1.39
C LEU A 8 -14.19 -1.94 -0.19
N CYS A 9 -15.50 -1.78 -0.40
CA CYS A 9 -16.51 -2.12 0.61
C CYS A 9 -16.84 -3.63 0.57
N LYS A 10 -16.73 -4.27 -0.59
CA LYS A 10 -17.09 -5.67 -0.80
C LYS A 10 -15.95 -6.64 -0.55
N SER A 11 -14.71 -6.19 -0.74
CA SER A 11 -13.52 -7.07 -0.69
C SER A 11 -12.46 -6.52 0.26
N GLU A 12 -11.48 -7.35 0.57
CA GLU A 12 -10.31 -6.95 1.37
C GLU A 12 -9.42 -5.95 0.60
N GLY A 13 -9.47 -5.94 -0.72
CA GLY A 13 -8.63 -5.07 -1.54
C GLY A 13 -7.20 -5.56 -1.72
N GLY A 14 -6.95 -6.87 -1.50
CA GLY A 14 -5.66 -7.51 -1.57
C GLY A 14 -5.53 -8.61 -0.52
N ARG A 15 -4.32 -9.12 -0.32
CA ARG A 15 -4.06 -10.08 0.77
C ARG A 15 -3.91 -9.33 2.09
N LEU A 16 -4.76 -9.65 3.04
CA LEU A 16 -4.77 -8.97 4.33
C LEU A 16 -3.46 -9.19 5.10
N VAL A 17 -2.88 -8.08 5.58
CA VAL A 17 -1.72 -8.09 6.49
C VAL A 17 -2.17 -7.86 7.92
N ILE A 18 -2.94 -6.80 8.15
CA ILE A 18 -3.51 -6.47 9.45
C ILE A 18 -4.76 -5.61 9.24
N ALA A 19 -5.71 -5.74 10.15
CA ALA A 19 -6.91 -4.91 10.17
C ALA A 19 -7.27 -4.53 11.61
N ASN A 20 -7.89 -3.39 11.77
CA ASN A 20 -8.50 -2.96 13.02
C ASN A 20 -9.88 -2.34 12.72
N GLU A 21 -10.49 -1.69 13.69
CA GLU A 21 -11.81 -1.08 13.50
C GLU A 21 -11.83 0.06 12.48
N TRP A 22 -10.68 0.71 12.24
CA TRP A 22 -10.58 1.91 11.40
C TRP A 22 -10.13 1.64 9.98
N LEU A 23 -9.13 0.77 9.83
CA LEU A 23 -8.45 0.56 8.56
C LEU A 23 -7.90 -0.85 8.45
N ARG A 24 -7.46 -1.18 7.24
CA ARG A 24 -6.74 -2.41 6.97
C ARG A 24 -5.57 -2.16 6.04
N VAL A 25 -4.57 -3.00 6.17
CA VAL A 25 -3.36 -2.99 5.32
C VAL A 25 -3.34 -4.28 4.51
N THR A 26 -3.20 -4.16 3.21
CA THR A 26 -3.20 -5.30 2.30
C THR A 26 -2.01 -5.28 1.37
N LEU A 27 -1.56 -6.46 0.95
CA LEU A 27 -0.60 -6.63 -0.13
C LEU A 27 -1.35 -6.72 -1.46
N VAL A 28 -0.89 -5.94 -2.43
CA VAL A 28 -1.42 -5.99 -3.79
C VAL A 28 -0.73 -7.12 -4.55
N ASP A 29 -1.50 -7.94 -5.25
CA ASP A 29 -0.97 -9.00 -6.09
C ASP A 29 -0.53 -8.43 -7.44
N GLU A 30 0.67 -7.83 -7.45
CA GLU A 30 1.30 -7.27 -8.65
C GLU A 30 2.66 -7.94 -8.85
N PRO A 31 2.80 -8.83 -9.84
CA PRO A 31 4.02 -9.63 -10.02
C PRO A 31 5.31 -8.82 -10.16
N ASN A 32 5.24 -7.63 -10.75
CA ASN A 32 6.41 -6.77 -10.96
C ASN A 32 6.80 -5.96 -9.74
N TYR A 33 5.94 -5.89 -8.72
CA TYR A 33 6.14 -5.06 -7.54
C TYR A 33 5.83 -5.85 -6.27
N PRO A 34 6.64 -6.88 -5.92
CA PRO A 34 6.46 -7.57 -4.64
C PRO A 34 6.58 -6.59 -3.48
N GLY A 35 5.67 -6.69 -2.53
CA GLY A 35 5.65 -5.77 -1.40
C GLY A 35 4.90 -4.46 -1.64
N TYR A 36 4.18 -4.35 -2.75
CA TYR A 36 3.24 -3.26 -3.02
C TYR A 36 2.09 -3.35 -2.01
N VAL A 37 1.82 -2.27 -1.28
CA VAL A 37 0.88 -2.24 -0.15
C VAL A 37 -0.19 -1.19 -0.39
N ARG A 38 -1.41 -1.50 0.04
CA ARG A 38 -2.49 -0.50 0.22
C ARG A 38 -2.84 -0.36 1.68
N VAL A 39 -3.09 0.88 2.08
CA VAL A 39 -3.71 1.21 3.38
C VAL A 39 -5.11 1.72 3.07
N ILE A 40 -6.12 1.03 3.55
CA ILE A 40 -7.52 1.24 3.15
C ILE A 40 -8.33 1.63 4.38
N TRP A 41 -9.04 2.75 4.31
CA TRP A 41 -10.00 3.12 5.35
C TRP A 41 -11.21 2.20 5.27
N ASN A 42 -11.72 1.70 6.39
CA ASN A 42 -12.78 0.69 6.36
C ASN A 42 -14.13 1.23 5.93
N ASP A 43 -14.52 2.38 6.49
CA ASP A 43 -15.77 3.01 6.09
C ASP A 43 -15.65 3.67 4.71
N HIS A 44 -16.76 3.75 4.01
CA HIS A 44 -16.78 4.38 2.71
C HIS A 44 -16.75 5.89 2.84
N VAL A 45 -15.58 6.47 2.65
CA VAL A 45 -15.37 7.90 2.42
C VAL A 45 -14.53 8.05 1.16
N ARG A 46 -14.63 9.17 0.48
CA ARG A 46 -13.92 9.41 -0.78
C ARG A 46 -12.65 10.19 -0.56
N GLU A 47 -12.70 11.19 0.33
CA GLU A 47 -11.65 12.18 0.48
C GLU A 47 -11.09 12.24 1.90
N MET A 48 -9.82 12.60 2.03
CA MET A 48 -9.18 12.81 3.33
C MET A 48 -9.92 13.84 4.20
N SER A 49 -10.48 14.85 3.56
CA SER A 49 -11.19 15.93 4.27
C SER A 49 -12.51 15.49 4.90
N GLU A 50 -13.05 14.34 4.52
CA GLU A 50 -14.24 13.76 5.15
C GLU A 50 -13.92 13.08 6.48
N LEU A 51 -12.66 12.77 6.74
CA LEU A 51 -12.22 12.21 8.01
C LEU A 51 -12.04 13.31 9.07
N ARG A 52 -12.31 12.97 10.31
CA ARG A 52 -11.97 13.84 11.44
C ARG A 52 -10.45 13.97 11.58
N PRO A 53 -9.94 15.03 12.21
CA PRO A 53 -8.49 15.23 12.34
C PRO A 53 -7.74 14.03 12.92
N GLU A 54 -8.27 13.43 13.97
CA GLU A 54 -7.66 12.26 14.62
C GLU A 54 -7.67 11.00 13.74
N GLU A 55 -8.69 10.86 12.88
CA GLU A 55 -8.76 9.77 11.90
C GLU A 55 -7.71 9.93 10.81
N ARG A 56 -7.54 11.15 10.30
CA ARG A 56 -6.48 11.47 9.33
C ARG A 56 -5.10 11.19 9.90
N GLU A 57 -4.88 11.58 11.15
CA GLU A 57 -3.61 11.34 11.83
C GLU A 57 -3.34 9.84 11.95
N ARG A 58 -4.32 9.06 12.37
CA ARG A 58 -4.23 7.60 12.47
C ARG A 58 -3.91 6.97 11.12
N LEU A 59 -4.62 7.38 10.08
CA LEU A 59 -4.39 6.88 8.73
C LEU A 59 -2.97 7.17 8.26
N MET A 60 -2.50 8.40 8.42
CA MET A 60 -1.15 8.77 7.97
C MET A 60 -0.05 8.14 8.82
N LYS A 61 -0.24 7.96 10.11
CA LYS A 61 0.69 7.18 10.95
C LYS A 61 0.86 5.76 10.41
N THR A 62 -0.24 5.15 9.97
CA THR A 62 -0.20 3.81 9.37
C THR A 62 0.54 3.82 8.03
N VAL A 63 0.26 4.80 7.16
CA VAL A 63 0.98 4.96 5.89
C VAL A 63 2.49 5.09 6.14
N PHE A 64 2.91 5.91 7.10
CA PHE A 64 4.32 6.11 7.43
C PHE A 64 4.97 4.85 8.03
N ALA A 65 4.21 4.09 8.83
CA ALA A 65 4.70 2.82 9.37
C ALA A 65 4.97 1.81 8.23
N VAL A 66 4.08 1.74 7.24
CA VAL A 66 4.27 0.89 6.05
C VAL A 66 5.47 1.35 5.23
N GLU A 67 5.59 2.65 4.99
CA GLU A 67 6.76 3.21 4.29
C GLU A 67 8.07 2.83 4.98
N SER A 68 8.13 3.01 6.30
CA SER A 68 9.33 2.68 7.08
C SER A 68 9.68 1.19 7.00
N ALA A 69 8.67 0.32 7.06
CA ALA A 69 8.87 -1.12 6.92
C ALA A 69 9.41 -1.48 5.53
N GLN A 70 8.85 -0.90 4.47
CA GLN A 70 9.34 -1.11 3.10
C GLN A 70 10.79 -0.64 2.96
N ARG A 71 11.13 0.53 3.51
CA ARG A 71 12.51 1.04 3.47
C ARG A 71 13.48 0.11 4.18
N THR A 72 13.10 -0.42 5.32
CA THR A 72 13.94 -1.33 6.10
C THR A 72 14.13 -2.68 5.41
N VAL A 73 13.05 -3.27 4.93
CA VAL A 73 13.06 -4.64 4.41
C VAL A 73 13.50 -4.71 2.95
N LEU A 74 13.03 -3.79 2.11
CA LEU A 74 13.26 -3.83 0.66
C LEU A 74 14.41 -2.93 0.20
N ASN A 75 14.81 -1.97 1.00
CA ASN A 75 15.86 -1.00 0.67
C ASN A 75 15.69 -0.35 -0.71
N PRO A 76 14.55 0.27 -0.99
CA PRO A 76 14.27 0.86 -2.31
C PRO A 76 15.02 2.18 -2.52
N LEU A 77 15.09 2.60 -3.79
CA LEU A 77 15.59 3.92 -4.16
C LEU A 77 14.62 5.02 -3.74
N LYS A 78 13.32 4.75 -3.81
CA LYS A 78 12.26 5.71 -3.49
C LYS A 78 11.02 4.96 -3.02
N ILE A 79 10.22 5.59 -2.17
CA ILE A 79 8.85 5.15 -1.89
C ILE A 79 7.89 6.13 -2.54
N ASN A 80 6.92 5.61 -3.29
CA ASN A 80 5.81 6.42 -3.78
C ASN A 80 4.60 6.27 -2.87
N LEU A 81 4.09 7.40 -2.40
CA LEU A 81 2.84 7.48 -1.65
C LEU A 81 1.81 8.15 -2.53
N ALA A 82 0.69 7.50 -2.78
CA ALA A 82 -0.34 8.06 -3.64
C ALA A 82 -1.74 7.67 -3.17
N SER A 83 -2.65 8.65 -3.17
CA SER A 83 -4.07 8.42 -2.95
C SER A 83 -4.81 8.98 -4.15
N LEU A 84 -5.38 8.11 -4.96
CA LEU A 84 -6.03 8.47 -6.23
C LEU A 84 -7.55 8.33 -6.13
N GLY A 85 -8.09 7.15 -6.40
CA GLY A 85 -9.53 6.91 -6.28
C GLY A 85 -10.33 7.25 -7.54
N ASN A 86 -9.67 7.44 -8.68
CA ASN A 86 -10.37 7.75 -9.93
C ASN A 86 -11.27 6.60 -10.40
N LEU A 87 -10.82 5.36 -10.23
CA LEU A 87 -11.60 4.16 -10.56
C LEU A 87 -12.42 3.67 -9.36
N THR A 88 -11.82 3.68 -8.18
CA THR A 88 -12.45 3.23 -6.94
C THR A 88 -12.44 4.38 -5.93
N PRO A 89 -13.51 5.19 -5.89
CA PRO A 89 -13.56 6.37 -5.01
C PRO A 89 -13.89 5.98 -3.56
N HIS A 90 -13.02 5.19 -2.97
CA HIS A 90 -12.99 4.75 -1.59
C HIS A 90 -11.60 5.03 -1.05
N LEU A 91 -11.49 5.81 0.00
CA LEU A 91 -10.21 6.32 0.49
C LEU A 91 -9.22 5.20 0.79
N HIS A 92 -8.13 5.21 0.05
CA HIS A 92 -7.01 4.29 0.24
C HIS A 92 -5.71 4.95 -0.23
N TRP A 93 -4.61 4.51 0.36
CA TRP A 93 -3.27 4.95 -0.01
C TRP A 93 -2.48 3.78 -0.59
N HIS A 94 -1.78 4.05 -1.69
CA HIS A 94 -0.78 3.15 -2.24
C HIS A 94 0.57 3.48 -1.61
N VAL A 95 1.30 2.46 -1.19
CA VAL A 95 2.67 2.58 -0.68
C VAL A 95 3.53 1.63 -1.51
N ILE A 96 4.39 2.18 -2.36
CA ILE A 96 5.07 1.41 -3.40
C ILE A 96 6.57 1.66 -3.35
N ALA A 97 7.32 0.61 -3.06
CA ALA A 97 8.78 0.65 -3.13
C ALA A 97 9.23 0.67 -4.60
N ARG A 98 10.06 1.65 -4.97
CA ARG A 98 10.52 1.86 -6.33
C ARG A 98 12.02 1.64 -6.43
N PHE A 99 12.43 1.04 -7.55
CA PHE A 99 13.81 0.65 -7.83
C PHE A 99 14.21 1.15 -9.21
N ALA A 100 15.48 1.49 -9.39
CA ALA A 100 15.97 1.97 -10.69
C ALA A 100 15.77 0.95 -11.81
N ASP A 101 15.72 -0.33 -11.46
CA ASP A 101 15.56 -1.46 -12.38
C ASP A 101 14.11 -1.94 -12.52
N ASP A 102 13.13 -1.28 -11.86
CA ASP A 102 11.74 -1.71 -11.97
C ASP A 102 11.15 -1.37 -13.35
N LEU A 103 10.05 -2.04 -13.67
CA LEU A 103 9.44 -1.98 -15.00
C LEU A 103 9.15 -0.55 -15.48
N HIS A 104 8.73 0.34 -14.60
CA HIS A 104 8.24 1.68 -14.97
C HIS A 104 9.18 2.83 -14.62
N PHE A 105 10.18 2.62 -13.75
CA PHE A 105 11.00 3.72 -13.24
C PHE A 105 11.65 4.52 -14.37
N PRO A 106 11.65 5.87 -14.35
CA PRO A 106 11.18 6.79 -13.29
C PRO A 106 9.68 7.14 -13.38
N GLN A 107 8.93 6.51 -14.26
CA GLN A 107 7.49 6.71 -14.38
C GLN A 107 6.75 6.10 -13.19
N PRO A 108 5.55 6.58 -12.84
CA PRO A 108 4.72 5.88 -11.86
C PRO A 108 4.32 4.49 -12.37
N VAL A 109 3.94 3.61 -11.46
CA VAL A 109 3.57 2.23 -11.82
C VAL A 109 2.36 2.15 -12.76
N TRP A 110 1.59 3.23 -12.88
CA TRP A 110 0.47 3.35 -13.81
C TRP A 110 0.85 3.95 -15.17
N GLY A 111 2.14 4.28 -15.35
CA GLY A 111 2.65 4.88 -16.57
C GLY A 111 3.07 3.84 -17.60
N THR A 112 3.81 4.31 -18.60
CA THR A 112 4.32 3.46 -19.67
C THR A 112 5.53 2.66 -19.19
N PRO A 113 5.58 1.33 -19.43
CA PRO A 113 6.76 0.53 -19.14
C PRO A 113 8.01 1.08 -19.83
N GLN A 114 9.13 1.10 -19.10
CA GLN A 114 10.40 1.69 -19.55
C GLN A 114 11.45 0.65 -19.92
N ARG A 115 11.28 -0.60 -19.46
CA ARG A 115 12.30 -1.66 -19.64
C ARG A 115 11.70 -3.05 -19.43
N THR A 116 12.49 -4.06 -19.76
CA THR A 116 12.20 -5.43 -19.31
C THR A 116 12.52 -5.52 -17.82
N PRO A 117 11.63 -6.10 -17.00
CA PRO A 117 11.87 -6.21 -15.56
C PRO A 117 13.12 -7.03 -15.24
N ASP A 118 13.80 -6.68 -14.15
CA ASP A 118 14.88 -7.49 -13.59
C ASP A 118 14.28 -8.66 -12.78
N GLU A 119 14.22 -9.83 -13.39
CA GLU A 119 13.63 -11.03 -12.78
C GLU A 119 14.34 -11.46 -11.49
N LEU A 120 15.66 -11.28 -11.41
CA LEU A 120 16.43 -11.62 -10.20
C LEU A 120 16.10 -10.65 -9.07
N GLY A 121 16.02 -9.36 -9.35
CA GLY A 121 15.63 -8.36 -8.37
C GLY A 121 14.21 -8.57 -7.85
N ILE A 122 13.27 -8.90 -8.76
CA ILE A 122 11.89 -9.22 -8.39
C ILE A 122 11.85 -10.45 -7.48
N ALA A 123 12.57 -11.51 -7.83
CA ALA A 123 12.61 -12.74 -7.02
C ALA A 123 13.17 -12.48 -5.62
N GLU A 124 14.22 -11.66 -5.50
CA GLU A 124 14.80 -11.29 -4.22
C GLU A 124 13.79 -10.53 -3.34
N ARG A 125 13.09 -9.56 -3.92
CA ARG A 125 12.06 -8.79 -3.22
C ARG A 125 10.87 -9.66 -2.82
N ARG A 126 10.46 -10.58 -3.69
CA ARG A 126 9.40 -11.55 -3.38
C ARG A 126 9.78 -12.42 -2.18
N GLY A 127 11.04 -12.82 -2.08
CA GLY A 127 11.55 -13.58 -0.94
C GLY A 127 11.54 -12.80 0.38
N ALA A 128 11.46 -11.48 0.34
CA ALA A 128 11.44 -10.63 1.52
C ALA A 128 10.01 -10.25 1.97
N VAL A 129 8.97 -10.65 1.23
CA VAL A 129 7.59 -10.20 1.49
C VAL A 129 7.07 -10.69 2.85
N ASP A 130 7.40 -11.91 3.27
CA ASP A 130 6.94 -12.42 4.57
C ASP A 130 7.50 -11.60 5.73
N ARG A 131 8.78 -11.25 5.66
CA ARG A 131 9.42 -10.39 6.66
C ARG A 131 8.80 -8.98 6.64
N LEU A 132 8.47 -8.45 5.47
CA LEU A 132 7.77 -7.19 5.33
C LEU A 132 6.40 -7.22 6.00
N ARG A 133 5.64 -8.28 5.77
CA ARG A 133 4.32 -8.47 6.40
C ARG A 133 4.42 -8.46 7.92
N GLU A 134 5.36 -9.20 8.47
CA GLU A 134 5.58 -9.27 9.93
C GLU A 134 5.92 -7.90 10.51
N MET A 135 6.82 -7.17 9.85
CA MET A 135 7.23 -5.84 10.30
C MET A 135 6.07 -4.83 10.24
N ILE A 136 5.28 -4.86 9.17
CA ILE A 136 4.09 -4.00 9.05
C ILE A 136 3.10 -4.32 10.15
N ALA A 137 2.75 -5.59 10.34
CA ALA A 137 1.77 -6.01 11.34
C ALA A 137 2.20 -5.57 12.74
N GLU A 138 3.46 -5.75 13.09
CA GLU A 138 4.00 -5.34 14.38
C GLU A 138 3.93 -3.82 14.56
N SER A 139 4.39 -3.07 13.57
CA SER A 139 4.43 -1.60 13.63
C SER A 139 3.03 -0.98 13.71
N VAL A 140 2.10 -1.48 12.90
CA VAL A 140 0.72 -0.97 12.87
C VAL A 140 -0.03 -1.33 14.15
N SER A 141 0.23 -2.50 14.74
CA SER A 141 -0.41 -2.90 16.00
C SER A 141 -0.08 -1.96 17.17
N ARG A 142 0.99 -1.17 17.06
CA ARG A 142 1.42 -0.20 18.08
C ARG A 142 0.81 1.18 17.89
N ILE A 143 0.04 1.42 16.84
CA ILE A 143 -0.59 2.71 16.56
C ILE A 143 -1.91 2.79 17.31
N ASP A 144 -2.11 3.87 18.11
CA ASP A 144 -3.33 4.13 18.88
C ASP A 144 -4.44 4.73 18.00
#